data_cc2fa197830a7bd93bf952106120fd2e
#
_entry.id   cc2fa197830a7bd93bf952106120fd2e
#
_cell.length_a   1.000
_cell.length_b   1.000
_cell.length_c   1.000
_cell.angle_alpha   90.00
_cell.angle_beta   90.00
_cell.angle_gamma   90.00
#
_symmetry.space_group_name_H-M   'P 1'
#
loop_
_entity.id
_entity.type
_entity.pdbx_description
1 polymer ?
#
loop_
_entity_poly.entity_id
_entity_poly.type
_entity_poly.pdbx_seq_one_letter_code
_entity_poly.pdbx_strand_id
1 'polypeptide(L)'
;MLNSWLTWALLSARFAGLTAIFAKIGVADINSHLATAIRTTVVLVFTWAIALSLVPLASVAAISRHTWLMLGLSGVATGLSWLCYFRALQLGEVSRVAPIDKLSVVFAIVLAAVILRERLNWQHWLGGSLIVAGALVLAWKPAA
;
A
#
# COMPACT_ATOMS: atom_id res chain seq x y z
N MET A 1 5.97 -10.30 23.00
CA MET A 1 5.80 -8.97 22.40
C MET A 1 5.63 -8.97 20.86
N LEU A 2 6.03 -10.00 20.13
CA LEU A 2 5.89 -10.07 18.66
C LEU A 2 4.47 -10.43 18.13
N ASN A 3 3.49 -10.66 19.00
CA ASN A 3 2.13 -11.05 18.61
C ASN A 3 1.12 -9.89 18.61
N SER A 4 1.58 -8.63 18.72
CA SER A 4 0.69 -7.47 18.61
C SER A 4 0.53 -7.03 17.15
N TRP A 5 -0.70 -6.85 16.73
CA TRP A 5 -1.00 -6.26 15.40
C TRP A 5 -0.27 -4.92 15.19
N LEU A 6 -0.07 -4.16 16.27
CA LEU A 6 0.62 -2.87 16.25
C LEU A 6 2.10 -3.01 15.85
N THR A 7 2.79 -4.05 16.37
CA THR A 7 4.19 -4.31 16.00
C THR A 7 4.33 -4.56 14.50
N TRP A 8 3.46 -5.39 13.94
CA TRP A 8 3.46 -5.68 12.50
C TRP A 8 3.09 -4.46 11.65
N ALA A 9 2.14 -3.65 12.12
CA ALA A 9 1.77 -2.41 11.43
C ALA A 9 2.93 -1.39 11.41
N LEU A 10 3.66 -1.24 12.52
CA LEU A 10 4.82 -0.34 12.60
C LEU A 10 5.98 -0.82 11.72
N LEU A 11 6.24 -2.12 11.68
CA LEU A 11 7.24 -2.71 10.79
C LEU A 11 6.85 -2.46 9.32
N SER A 12 5.59 -2.71 8.97
CA SER A 12 5.06 -2.41 7.62
C SER A 12 5.26 -0.94 7.25
N ALA A 13 4.95 -0.02 8.15
CA ALA A 13 5.12 1.42 7.91
C ALA A 13 6.59 1.79 7.64
N ARG A 14 7.54 1.21 8.38
CA ARG A 14 8.98 1.42 8.15
C ARG A 14 9.41 0.96 6.76
N PHE A 15 9.04 -0.26 6.38
CA PHE A 15 9.36 -0.79 5.05
C PHE A 15 8.66 0.00 3.94
N ALA A 16 7.42 0.47 4.16
CA ALA A 16 6.74 1.33 3.21
C ALA A 16 7.47 2.68 2.99
N GLY A 17 8.03 3.26 4.06
CA GLY A 17 8.86 4.47 3.96
C GLY A 17 10.12 4.25 3.14
N LEU A 18 10.88 3.17 3.43
CA LEU A 18 12.06 2.78 2.63
C LEU A 18 11.70 2.52 1.17
N THR A 19 10.57 1.86 0.93
CA THR A 19 10.07 1.61 -0.43
C THR A 19 9.85 2.90 -1.20
N ALA A 20 9.30 3.95 -0.59
CA ALA A 20 9.07 5.23 -1.26
C ALA A 20 10.37 5.87 -1.75
N ILE A 21 11.43 5.81 -0.93
CA ILE A 21 12.76 6.36 -1.28
C ILE A 21 13.40 5.54 -2.41
N PHE A 22 13.47 4.21 -2.26
CA PHE A 22 14.06 3.36 -3.30
C PHE A 22 13.27 3.42 -4.61
N ALA A 23 11.94 3.48 -4.55
CA ALA A 23 11.11 3.64 -5.73
C ALA A 23 11.38 4.98 -6.45
N LYS A 24 11.53 6.08 -5.71
CA LYS A 24 11.86 7.38 -6.31
C LYS A 24 13.19 7.37 -7.02
N ILE A 25 14.22 6.77 -6.42
CA ILE A 25 15.55 6.64 -7.03
C ILE A 25 15.47 5.74 -8.27
N GLY A 26 14.80 4.58 -8.15
CA GLY A 26 14.74 3.59 -9.22
C GLY A 26 13.86 3.98 -10.41
N VAL A 27 12.92 4.93 -10.24
CA VAL A 27 12.02 5.35 -11.32
C VAL A 27 12.52 6.57 -12.09
N ALA A 28 13.64 7.18 -11.66
CA ALA A 28 14.12 8.45 -12.20
C ALA A 28 14.40 8.40 -13.71
N ASP A 29 15.07 7.34 -14.18
CA ASP A 29 15.61 7.26 -15.53
C ASP A 29 14.91 6.20 -16.41
N ILE A 30 13.83 5.56 -15.94
CA ILE A 30 13.11 4.53 -16.69
C ILE A 30 11.61 4.79 -16.72
N ASN A 31 10.91 4.17 -17.67
CA ASN A 31 9.46 4.24 -17.74
C ASN A 31 8.81 3.68 -16.44
N SER A 32 7.84 4.43 -15.89
CA SER A 32 7.17 4.06 -14.62
C SER A 32 6.49 2.70 -14.67
N HIS A 33 5.94 2.31 -15.83
CA HIS A 33 5.32 1.00 -16.00
C HIS A 33 6.36 -0.12 -15.92
N LEU A 34 7.53 0.10 -16.53
CA LEU A 34 8.64 -0.85 -16.47
C LEU A 34 9.20 -0.97 -15.05
N ALA A 35 9.39 0.16 -14.35
CA ALA A 35 9.81 0.17 -12.96
C ALA A 35 8.83 -0.60 -12.06
N THR A 36 7.53 -0.40 -12.27
CA THR A 36 6.49 -1.13 -11.54
C THR A 36 6.56 -2.63 -11.83
N ALA A 37 6.73 -3.03 -13.09
CA ALA A 37 6.81 -4.44 -13.49
C ALA A 37 8.04 -5.12 -12.86
N ILE A 38 9.23 -4.53 -12.95
CA ILE A 38 10.46 -5.04 -12.36
C ILE A 38 10.28 -5.24 -10.84
N ARG A 39 9.80 -4.21 -10.15
CA ARG A 39 9.56 -4.29 -8.70
C ARG A 39 8.56 -5.39 -8.35
N THR A 40 7.46 -5.50 -9.10
CA THR A 40 6.43 -6.51 -8.86
C THR A 40 7.00 -7.92 -9.03
N THR A 41 7.86 -8.14 -10.02
CA THR A 41 8.55 -9.43 -10.21
C THR A 41 9.42 -9.76 -9.01
N VAL A 42 10.19 -8.80 -8.49
CA VAL A 42 11.01 -9.00 -7.29
C VAL A 42 10.13 -9.36 -6.09
N VAL A 43 9.02 -8.63 -5.88
CA VAL A 43 8.07 -8.92 -4.80
C VAL A 43 7.47 -10.31 -4.97
N LEU A 44 7.06 -10.68 -6.18
CA LEU A 44 6.50 -11.99 -6.49
C LEU A 44 7.47 -13.11 -6.12
N VAL A 45 8.70 -13.05 -6.62
CA VAL A 45 9.73 -14.07 -6.36
C VAL A 45 10.04 -14.16 -4.86
N PHE A 46 10.25 -13.02 -4.21
CA PHE A 46 10.56 -12.95 -2.78
C PHE A 46 9.44 -13.52 -1.90
N THR A 47 8.19 -13.13 -2.16
CA THR A 47 7.06 -13.60 -1.36
C THR A 47 6.76 -15.08 -1.60
N TRP A 48 6.91 -15.60 -2.83
CA TRP A 48 6.78 -17.01 -3.11
C TRP A 48 7.90 -17.84 -2.48
N ALA A 49 9.14 -17.36 -2.49
CA ALA A 49 10.24 -18.03 -1.81
C ALA A 49 9.96 -18.20 -0.31
N ILE A 50 9.44 -17.16 0.35
CA ILE A 50 9.04 -17.24 1.75
C ILE A 50 7.85 -18.20 1.93
N ALA A 51 6.81 -18.08 1.10
CA ALA A 51 5.62 -18.91 1.22
C ALA A 51 5.96 -20.41 1.09
N LEU A 52 6.77 -20.77 0.09
CA LEU A 52 7.19 -22.15 -0.16
C LEU A 52 8.11 -22.71 0.93
N SER A 53 8.86 -21.84 1.61
CA SER A 53 9.71 -22.26 2.74
C SER A 53 8.92 -22.52 4.05
N LEU A 54 7.76 -21.88 4.20
CA LEU A 54 6.99 -21.92 5.45
C LEU A 54 5.69 -22.73 5.35
N VAL A 55 5.13 -22.88 4.15
CA VAL A 55 3.80 -23.48 3.94
C VAL A 55 3.87 -24.60 2.91
N PRO A 56 3.29 -25.79 3.20
CA PRO A 56 3.21 -26.87 2.23
C PRO A 56 2.37 -26.48 1.00
N LEU A 57 2.84 -26.81 -0.20
CA LEU A 57 2.13 -26.55 -1.46
C LEU A 57 0.70 -27.13 -1.50
N ALA A 58 0.46 -28.24 -0.78
CA ALA A 58 -0.87 -28.81 -0.65
C ALA A 58 -1.92 -27.83 -0.10
N SER A 59 -1.48 -26.86 0.72
CA SER A 59 -2.38 -25.82 1.26
C SER A 59 -2.97 -24.91 0.18
N VAL A 60 -2.30 -24.78 -0.97
CA VAL A 60 -2.79 -23.98 -2.11
C VAL A 60 -4.03 -24.62 -2.71
N ALA A 61 -4.07 -25.95 -2.79
CA ALA A 61 -5.23 -26.70 -3.32
C ALA A 61 -6.47 -26.58 -2.42
N ALA A 62 -6.29 -26.29 -1.13
CA ALA A 62 -7.37 -26.12 -0.17
C ALA A 62 -8.02 -24.71 -0.20
N ILE A 63 -7.48 -23.79 -0.98
CA ILE A 63 -7.99 -22.40 -1.05
C ILE A 63 -9.32 -22.37 -1.80
N SER A 64 -10.35 -21.77 -1.19
CA SER A 64 -11.67 -21.65 -1.79
C SER A 64 -11.66 -20.74 -3.05
N ARG A 65 -12.59 -20.97 -3.97
CA ARG A 65 -12.76 -20.09 -5.16
C ARG A 65 -13.05 -18.63 -4.77
N HIS A 66 -13.80 -18.43 -3.71
CA HIS A 66 -14.08 -17.09 -3.19
C HIS A 66 -12.80 -16.40 -2.74
N THR A 67 -11.94 -17.08 -1.99
CA THR A 67 -10.65 -16.55 -1.54
C THR A 67 -9.75 -16.20 -2.73
N TRP A 68 -9.68 -17.06 -3.74
CA TRP A 68 -8.94 -16.79 -4.98
C TRP A 68 -9.45 -15.54 -5.68
N LEU A 69 -10.78 -15.37 -5.80
CA LEU A 69 -11.38 -14.18 -6.40
C LEU A 69 -11.03 -12.92 -5.62
N MET A 70 -11.17 -12.93 -4.30
CA MET A 70 -10.88 -11.76 -3.46
C MET A 70 -9.40 -11.37 -3.49
N LEU A 71 -8.49 -12.34 -3.41
CA LEU A 71 -7.06 -12.10 -3.53
C LEU A 71 -6.68 -11.61 -4.93
N GLY A 72 -7.31 -12.14 -5.97
CA GLY A 72 -7.12 -11.68 -7.35
C GLY A 72 -7.54 -10.22 -7.54
N LEU A 73 -8.74 -9.86 -7.05
CA LEU A 73 -9.22 -8.47 -7.08
C LEU A 73 -8.31 -7.53 -6.29
N SER A 74 -7.87 -7.97 -5.11
CA SER A 74 -6.90 -7.22 -4.30
C SER A 74 -5.57 -7.02 -5.03
N GLY A 75 -5.08 -8.06 -5.71
CA GLY A 75 -3.85 -7.99 -6.52
C GLY A 75 -3.97 -6.97 -7.66
N VAL A 76 -5.10 -7.00 -8.39
CA VAL A 76 -5.36 -6.02 -9.47
C VAL A 76 -5.43 -4.60 -8.89
N ALA A 77 -6.16 -4.39 -7.81
CA ALA A 77 -6.24 -3.08 -7.16
C ALA A 77 -4.86 -2.57 -6.70
N THR A 78 -4.04 -3.46 -6.13
CA THR A 78 -2.65 -3.14 -5.75
C THR A 78 -1.81 -2.77 -6.98
N GLY A 79 -1.92 -3.52 -8.07
CA GLY A 79 -1.19 -3.24 -9.31
C GLY A 79 -1.54 -1.87 -9.89
N LEU A 80 -2.83 -1.55 -9.97
CA LEU A 80 -3.31 -0.23 -10.41
C LEU A 80 -2.82 0.89 -9.50
N SER A 81 -2.89 0.70 -8.18
CA SER A 81 -2.37 1.66 -7.22
C SER A 81 -0.88 1.92 -7.43
N TRP A 82 -0.07 0.88 -7.60
CA TRP A 82 1.36 1.02 -7.82
C TRP A 82 1.73 1.69 -9.15
N LEU A 83 0.99 1.42 -10.21
CA LEU A 83 1.16 2.11 -11.49
C LEU A 83 0.95 3.62 -11.34
N CYS A 84 -0.12 4.03 -10.64
CA CYS A 84 -0.39 5.43 -10.33
C CYS A 84 0.69 6.03 -9.42
N TYR A 85 1.08 5.31 -8.37
CA TYR A 85 2.08 5.77 -7.40
C TYR A 85 3.45 5.99 -8.03
N PHE A 86 3.93 5.06 -8.85
CA PHE A 86 5.20 5.20 -9.55
C PHE A 86 5.19 6.36 -10.54
N ARG A 87 4.05 6.56 -11.23
CA ARG A 87 3.90 7.73 -12.09
C ARG A 87 3.90 9.03 -11.30
N ALA A 88 3.23 9.05 -10.16
CA ALA A 88 3.25 10.22 -9.26
C ALA A 88 4.66 10.53 -8.75
N LEU A 89 5.45 9.50 -8.38
CA LEU A 89 6.84 9.67 -7.97
C LEU A 89 7.75 10.21 -9.07
N GLN A 90 7.49 9.90 -10.33
CA GLN A 90 8.21 10.52 -11.45
C GLN A 90 7.95 12.02 -11.53
N LEU A 91 6.69 12.42 -11.37
CA LEU A 91 6.22 13.79 -11.57
C LEU A 91 6.41 14.69 -10.35
N GLY A 92 6.46 14.11 -9.14
CA GLY A 92 6.44 14.83 -7.89
C GLY A 92 7.54 14.43 -6.91
N GLU A 93 7.69 15.23 -5.87
CA GLU A 93 8.59 14.97 -4.75
C GLU A 93 7.97 13.90 -3.82
N VAL A 94 8.82 13.01 -3.27
CA VAL A 94 8.38 11.97 -2.32
C VAL A 94 7.65 12.56 -1.13
N SER A 95 8.14 13.70 -0.62
CA SER A 95 7.58 14.41 0.54
C SER A 95 6.12 14.84 0.35
N ARG A 96 5.66 14.96 -0.89
CA ARG A 96 4.29 15.32 -1.27
C ARG A 96 3.48 14.13 -1.72
N VAL A 97 4.08 13.27 -2.54
CA VAL A 97 3.40 12.09 -3.11
C VAL A 97 3.07 11.08 -2.02
N ALA A 98 4.02 10.78 -1.12
CA ALA A 98 3.81 9.77 -0.11
C ALA A 98 2.69 10.11 0.91
N PRO A 99 2.54 11.36 1.40
CA PRO A 99 1.40 11.72 2.25
C PRO A 99 0.05 11.62 1.53
N ILE A 100 -0.03 12.03 0.27
CA ILE A 100 -1.27 11.91 -0.53
C ILE A 100 -1.64 10.45 -0.74
N ASP A 101 -0.69 9.57 -1.01
CA ASP A 101 -0.93 8.13 -1.11
C ASP A 101 -1.55 7.55 0.19
N LYS A 102 -1.21 8.13 1.35
CA LYS A 102 -1.78 7.72 2.65
C LYS A 102 -3.26 8.10 2.84
N LEU A 103 -3.85 8.90 1.96
CA LEU A 103 -5.31 9.07 1.91
C LEU A 103 -6.03 7.74 1.66
N SER A 104 -5.35 6.73 1.12
CA SER A 104 -5.84 5.36 1.01
C SER A 104 -6.33 4.78 2.36
N VAL A 105 -5.75 5.22 3.48
CA VAL A 105 -6.21 4.85 4.83
C VAL A 105 -7.63 5.35 5.08
N VAL A 106 -7.95 6.59 4.67
CA VAL A 106 -9.27 7.17 4.83
C VAL A 106 -10.30 6.44 3.95
N PHE A 107 -9.92 6.13 2.70
CA PHE A 107 -10.77 5.29 1.83
C PHE A 107 -10.99 3.92 2.45
N ALA A 108 -9.97 3.29 3.03
CA ALA A 108 -10.11 1.99 3.69
C ALA A 108 -11.07 2.05 4.88
N ILE A 109 -11.01 3.09 5.73
CA ILE A 109 -11.93 3.30 6.85
C ILE A 109 -13.37 3.42 6.35
N VAL A 110 -13.62 4.25 5.33
CA VAL A 110 -14.95 4.43 4.77
C VAL A 110 -15.48 3.12 4.15
N LEU A 111 -14.65 2.44 3.36
CA LEU A 111 -15.02 1.16 2.75
C LEU A 111 -15.26 0.05 3.79
N ALA A 112 -14.49 0.02 4.88
CA ALA A 112 -14.70 -0.90 5.98
C ALA A 112 -16.08 -0.69 6.63
N ALA A 113 -16.50 0.56 6.83
CA ALA A 113 -17.84 0.86 7.35
C ALA A 113 -18.94 0.44 6.39
N VAL A 114 -18.78 0.71 5.07
CA VAL A 114 -19.81 0.47 4.06
C VAL A 114 -19.90 -1.01 3.69
N ILE A 115 -18.76 -1.66 3.41
CA ILE A 115 -18.70 -3.03 2.89
C ILE A 115 -18.65 -4.05 4.01
N LEU A 116 -17.78 -3.84 5.00
CA LEU A 116 -17.60 -4.77 6.13
C LEU A 116 -18.57 -4.47 7.28
N ARG A 117 -19.35 -3.36 7.19
CA ARG A 117 -20.28 -2.90 8.21
C ARG A 117 -19.64 -2.69 9.58
N GLU A 118 -18.37 -2.28 9.59
CA GLU A 118 -17.66 -1.93 10.82
C GLU A 118 -18.26 -0.67 11.46
N ARG A 119 -18.39 -0.68 12.79
CA ARG A 119 -18.89 0.48 13.52
C ARG A 119 -17.78 1.49 13.71
N LEU A 120 -17.90 2.64 13.06
CA LEU A 120 -16.94 3.74 13.22
C LEU A 120 -17.28 4.55 14.47
N ASN A 121 -16.28 4.78 15.34
CA ASN A 121 -16.36 5.68 16.48
C ASN A 121 -15.95 7.09 16.05
N TRP A 122 -16.20 8.08 16.89
CA TRP A 122 -15.74 9.45 16.68
C TRP A 122 -14.23 9.55 16.46
N GLN A 123 -13.44 8.66 17.06
CA GLN A 123 -11.99 8.58 16.90
C GLN A 123 -11.56 8.27 15.45
N HIS A 124 -12.30 7.42 14.73
CA HIS A 124 -12.03 7.12 13.33
C HIS A 124 -12.26 8.34 12.44
N TRP A 125 -13.33 9.11 12.72
CA TRP A 125 -13.63 10.35 12.00
C TRP A 125 -12.59 11.42 12.28
N LEU A 126 -12.23 11.60 13.54
CA LEU A 126 -11.20 12.57 13.93
C LEU A 126 -9.82 12.19 13.35
N GLY A 127 -9.39 10.94 13.51
CA GLY A 127 -8.11 10.47 12.99
C GLY A 127 -8.04 10.56 11.46
N GLY A 128 -9.10 10.15 10.77
CA GLY A 128 -9.21 10.28 9.32
C GLY A 128 -9.14 11.74 8.85
N SER A 129 -9.82 12.65 9.51
CA SER A 129 -9.79 14.09 9.20
C SER A 129 -8.39 14.68 9.41
N LEU A 130 -7.69 14.28 10.47
CA LEU A 130 -6.31 14.72 10.72
C LEU A 130 -5.33 14.20 9.67
N ILE A 131 -5.52 12.97 9.19
CA ILE A 131 -4.71 12.41 8.09
C ILE A 131 -4.94 13.22 6.81
N VAL A 132 -6.19 13.54 6.48
CA VAL A 132 -6.53 14.37 5.31
C VAL A 132 -5.89 15.75 5.44
N ALA A 133 -6.10 16.42 6.56
CA ALA A 133 -5.54 17.75 6.80
C ALA A 133 -4.01 17.75 6.70
N GLY A 134 -3.34 16.79 7.35
CA GLY A 134 -1.88 16.65 7.28
C GLY A 134 -1.37 16.38 5.86
N ALA A 135 -2.04 15.51 5.11
CA ALA A 135 -1.69 15.22 3.73
C ALA A 135 -1.83 16.47 2.83
N LEU A 136 -2.90 17.24 3.00
CA LEU A 136 -3.12 18.49 2.24
C LEU A 136 -2.06 19.54 2.56
N VAL A 137 -1.72 19.71 3.85
CA VAL A 137 -0.66 20.64 4.28
C VAL A 137 0.68 20.26 3.66
N LEU A 138 1.05 18.97 3.67
CA LEU A 138 2.31 18.50 3.08
C LEU A 138 2.33 18.57 1.54
N ALA A 139 1.16 18.45 0.91
CA ALA A 139 1.04 18.60 -0.55
C ALA A 139 1.05 20.07 -0.99
N TRP A 140 0.74 21.00 -0.07
CA TRP A 140 0.68 22.43 -0.38
C TRP A 140 2.06 22.96 -0.79
N LYS A 141 2.14 23.61 -1.97
CA LYS A 141 3.32 24.34 -2.41
C LYS A 141 3.13 25.79 -2.02
N PRO A 142 3.92 26.35 -1.09
CA PRO A 142 3.92 27.80 -0.90
C PRO A 142 4.22 28.46 -2.25
N ALA A 143 3.46 29.49 -2.60
CA ALA A 143 3.86 30.35 -3.71
C ALA A 143 5.23 30.95 -3.37
N ALA A 144 6.21 30.69 -4.23
CA ALA A 144 7.53 31.30 -4.13
C ALA A 144 7.43 32.76 -4.58
#